data_cc8f990e7ad98fb648ae3ea7a70a6525
#
_entry.id   cc8f990e7ad98fb648ae3ea7a70a6525
#
_cell.length_a   1.000
_cell.length_b   1.000
_cell.length_c   1.000
_cell.angle_alpha   90.00
_cell.angle_beta   90.00
_cell.angle_gamma   90.00
#
_symmetry.space_group_name_H-M   'P 1'
#
loop_
_entity.id
_entity.type
_entity.pdbx_description
1 polymer ?
#
loop_
_entity_poly.entity_id
_entity_poly.type
_entity_poly.pdbx_seq_one_letter_code
_entity_poly.pdbx_strand_id
1 'polypeptide(L)'
;MVASVAGTLEGGRISRSRPFRAPHHSASMAALTGGGLRVRPGEVSLAHLGVLFLDELPEFQRAVLDSLRQPLETGKVDVARANAHVTFPARVQLVAAMNPCRCGHLGDPALACSRAPRCAADYQAKVSGPLLDRIDLHVDEIGRAHV
;
A
#
# COMPACT_ATOMS: atom_id res chain seq x y z
N MET A 1 -15.35 -13.43 7.81
CA MET A 1 -15.00 -14.27 6.63
C MET A 1 -13.50 -14.16 6.28
N VAL A 2 -12.93 -13.00 5.94
CA VAL A 2 -11.50 -12.90 5.57
C VAL A 2 -10.58 -13.40 6.68
N ALA A 3 -10.77 -12.96 7.92
CA ALA A 3 -9.98 -13.38 9.08
C ALA A 3 -10.06 -14.90 9.35
N SER A 4 -11.22 -15.51 9.08
CA SER A 4 -11.40 -16.96 9.21
C SER A 4 -10.60 -17.74 8.16
N VAL A 5 -10.65 -17.29 6.90
CA VAL A 5 -9.90 -17.91 5.80
C VAL A 5 -8.39 -17.71 5.96
N ALA A 6 -7.99 -16.57 6.52
CA ALA A 6 -6.59 -16.25 6.81
C ALA A 6 -6.03 -16.98 8.05
N GLY A 7 -6.89 -17.59 8.86
CA GLY A 7 -6.48 -18.25 10.11
C GLY A 7 -6.09 -17.27 11.24
N THR A 8 -6.57 -16.02 11.16
CA THR A 8 -6.25 -14.96 12.14
C THR A 8 -7.33 -14.78 13.21
N LEU A 9 -8.33 -15.68 13.28
CA LEU A 9 -9.32 -15.65 14.35
C LEU A 9 -8.72 -16.21 15.65
N GLU A 10 -8.54 -15.36 16.64
CA GLU A 10 -8.15 -15.77 17.99
C GLU A 10 -9.38 -16.32 18.75
N GLY A 11 -9.32 -17.60 19.11
CA GLY A 11 -10.35 -18.27 19.93
C GLY A 11 -11.76 -18.25 19.33
N GLY A 12 -11.90 -18.15 18.00
CA GLY A 12 -13.21 -18.15 17.33
C GLY A 12 -14.04 -16.87 17.53
N ARG A 13 -13.46 -15.82 18.14
CA ARG A 13 -14.16 -14.55 18.41
C ARG A 13 -14.06 -13.60 17.22
N ILE A 14 -15.15 -12.91 16.93
CA ILE A 14 -15.18 -11.82 15.96
C ILE A 14 -14.53 -10.58 16.59
N SER A 15 -13.40 -10.13 16.03
CA SER A 15 -12.79 -8.87 16.45
C SER A 15 -13.72 -7.69 16.14
N ARG A 16 -13.84 -6.76 17.09
CA ARG A 16 -14.54 -5.48 16.90
C ARG A 16 -13.59 -4.34 16.50
N SER A 17 -12.28 -4.58 16.54
CA SER A 17 -11.28 -3.61 16.07
C SER A 17 -11.22 -3.60 14.54
N ARG A 18 -11.06 -2.41 13.97
CA ARG A 18 -10.81 -2.28 12.52
C ARG A 18 -9.42 -2.80 12.20
N PRO A 19 -9.26 -3.58 11.12
CA PRO A 19 -7.95 -4.06 10.71
C PRO A 19 -7.02 -2.88 10.36
N PHE A 20 -5.78 -2.96 10.79
CA PHE A 20 -4.69 -2.10 10.37
C PHE A 20 -3.58 -2.99 9.80
N ARG A 21 -3.20 -2.73 8.55
CA ARG A 21 -2.16 -3.50 7.86
C ARG A 21 -1.12 -2.54 7.30
N ALA A 22 0.15 -2.82 7.60
CA ALA A 22 1.29 -2.03 7.16
C ALA A 22 2.36 -2.97 6.58
N PRO A 23 2.16 -3.46 5.34
CA PRO A 23 3.16 -4.31 4.70
C PRO A 23 4.44 -3.54 4.41
N HIS A 24 5.57 -4.20 4.58
CA HIS A 24 6.87 -3.65 4.21
C HIS A 24 6.98 -3.47 2.69
N HIS A 25 7.72 -2.49 2.21
CA HIS A 25 7.88 -2.18 0.77
C HIS A 25 8.47 -3.34 -0.06
N SER A 26 9.16 -4.31 0.58
CA SER A 26 9.65 -5.53 -0.07
C SER A 26 8.57 -6.60 -0.30
N ALA A 27 7.31 -6.35 0.10
CA ALA A 27 6.23 -7.30 -0.07
C ALA A 27 6.04 -7.64 -1.55
N SER A 28 5.83 -8.94 -1.83
CA SER A 28 5.52 -9.39 -3.18
C SER A 28 4.06 -9.07 -3.57
N MET A 29 3.76 -9.07 -4.87
CA MET A 29 2.39 -8.91 -5.37
C MET A 29 1.44 -9.92 -4.73
N ALA A 30 1.83 -11.19 -4.60
CA ALA A 30 1.01 -12.22 -3.97
C ALA A 30 0.78 -11.97 -2.47
N ALA A 31 1.75 -11.37 -1.77
CA ALA A 31 1.56 -10.96 -0.39
C ALA A 31 0.56 -9.81 -0.29
N LEU A 32 0.60 -8.84 -1.23
CA LEU A 32 -0.24 -7.66 -1.17
C LEU A 32 -1.67 -7.95 -1.63
N THR A 33 -1.86 -8.58 -2.77
CA THR A 33 -3.19 -8.84 -3.36
C THR A 33 -3.72 -10.25 -3.13
N GLY A 34 -2.89 -11.17 -2.70
CA GLY A 34 -3.28 -12.55 -2.48
C GLY A 34 -2.84 -13.50 -3.59
N GLY A 35 -3.01 -14.77 -3.38
CA GLY A 35 -2.61 -15.82 -4.30
C GLY A 35 -1.63 -16.83 -3.67
N GLY A 36 -0.62 -17.26 -4.43
CA GLY A 36 0.32 -18.30 -4.00
C GLY A 36 -0.16 -19.71 -4.35
N LEU A 37 0.58 -20.75 -3.95
CA LEU A 37 0.22 -22.16 -4.19
C LEU A 37 -1.13 -22.52 -3.55
N ARG A 38 -1.37 -22.02 -2.35
CA ARG A 38 -2.69 -22.07 -1.69
C ARG A 38 -3.30 -20.68 -1.82
N VAL A 39 -4.47 -20.59 -2.45
CA VAL A 39 -5.19 -19.32 -2.59
C VAL A 39 -5.47 -18.72 -1.22
N ARG A 40 -4.75 -17.66 -0.87
CA ARG A 40 -4.90 -16.93 0.40
C ARG A 40 -5.18 -15.46 0.14
N PRO A 41 -5.96 -14.80 1.02
CA PRO A 41 -6.13 -13.36 0.95
C PRO A 41 -4.79 -12.66 1.21
N GLY A 42 -4.51 -11.60 0.44
CA GLY A 42 -3.37 -10.71 0.66
C GLY A 42 -3.66 -9.60 1.66
N GLU A 43 -2.66 -8.75 1.91
CA GLU A 43 -2.71 -7.66 2.88
C GLU A 43 -3.89 -6.70 2.62
N VAL A 44 -4.20 -6.40 1.35
CA VAL A 44 -5.33 -5.54 1.01
C VAL A 44 -6.67 -6.14 1.43
N SER A 45 -6.84 -7.46 1.33
CA SER A 45 -8.05 -8.15 1.79
C SER A 45 -8.07 -8.32 3.30
N LEU A 46 -6.91 -8.50 3.94
CA LEU A 46 -6.79 -8.54 5.40
C LEU A 46 -7.09 -7.18 6.04
N ALA A 47 -6.87 -6.08 5.30
CA ALA A 47 -7.23 -4.71 5.71
C ALA A 47 -8.72 -4.37 5.44
N HIS A 48 -9.53 -5.30 4.95
CA HIS A 48 -10.93 -5.02 4.59
C HIS A 48 -11.71 -4.34 5.71
N LEU A 49 -12.40 -3.22 5.40
CA LEU A 49 -13.09 -2.31 6.32
C LEU A 49 -12.18 -1.66 7.36
N GLY A 50 -10.89 -1.60 7.08
CA GLY A 50 -9.88 -0.99 7.92
C GLY A 50 -8.92 -0.13 7.10
N VAL A 51 -7.66 -0.07 7.54
CA VAL A 51 -6.62 0.77 6.95
C VAL A 51 -5.50 -0.10 6.37
N LEU A 52 -5.13 0.20 5.13
CA LEU A 52 -3.90 -0.25 4.51
C LEU A 52 -2.92 0.93 4.50
N PHE A 53 -1.85 0.83 5.28
CA PHE A 53 -0.81 1.85 5.36
C PHE A 53 0.41 1.41 4.57
N LEU A 54 0.83 2.24 3.61
CA LEU A 54 2.03 2.01 2.80
C LEU A 54 3.04 3.09 3.08
N ASP A 55 4.04 2.75 3.88
CA ASP A 55 5.17 3.66 4.12
C ASP A 55 6.21 3.54 3.01
N GLU A 56 6.96 4.62 2.77
CA GLU A 56 7.97 4.68 1.72
C GLU A 56 7.41 4.27 0.34
N LEU A 57 6.24 4.78 -0.03
CA LEU A 57 5.48 4.37 -1.22
C LEU A 57 6.34 4.18 -2.48
N PRO A 58 7.31 5.07 -2.84
CA PRO A 58 8.13 4.89 -4.03
C PRO A 58 9.20 3.78 -3.93
N GLU A 59 9.38 3.14 -2.76
CA GLU A 59 10.30 2.01 -2.61
C GLU A 59 9.64 0.66 -2.93
N PHE A 60 8.31 0.60 -3.01
CA PHE A 60 7.62 -0.57 -3.52
C PHE A 60 7.94 -0.79 -5.00
N GLN A 61 7.96 -2.05 -5.44
CA GLN A 61 8.02 -2.37 -6.86
C GLN A 61 6.77 -1.81 -7.56
N ARG A 62 6.96 -1.14 -8.68
CA ARG A 62 5.87 -0.50 -9.45
C ARG A 62 4.73 -1.48 -9.78
N ALA A 63 5.05 -2.69 -10.21
CA ALA A 63 4.04 -3.71 -10.52
C ALA A 63 3.20 -4.11 -9.29
N VAL A 64 3.79 -4.08 -8.10
CA VAL A 64 3.10 -4.34 -6.83
C VAL A 64 2.11 -3.22 -6.52
N LEU A 65 2.53 -1.95 -6.68
CA LEU A 65 1.65 -0.80 -6.51
C LEU A 65 0.52 -0.77 -7.54
N ASP A 66 0.83 -1.05 -8.80
CA ASP A 66 -0.17 -1.07 -9.88
C ASP A 66 -1.22 -2.17 -9.66
N SER A 67 -0.88 -3.26 -8.96
CA SER A 67 -1.83 -4.31 -8.60
C SER A 67 -2.92 -3.87 -7.61
N LEU A 68 -2.70 -2.76 -6.88
CA LEU A 68 -3.70 -2.18 -5.98
C LEU A 68 -4.80 -1.39 -6.69
N ARG A 69 -4.59 -0.99 -7.95
CA ARG A 69 -5.55 -0.14 -8.69
C ARG A 69 -6.93 -0.78 -8.75
N GLN A 70 -7.01 -2.04 -9.15
CA GLN A 70 -8.27 -2.77 -9.25
C GLN A 70 -8.95 -2.94 -7.88
N PRO A 71 -8.28 -3.42 -6.82
CA PRO A 71 -8.88 -3.50 -5.49
C PRO A 71 -9.40 -2.16 -4.95
N LEU A 72 -8.66 -1.07 -5.14
CA LEU A 72 -9.07 0.27 -4.70
C LEU A 72 -10.31 0.77 -5.45
N GLU A 73 -10.47 0.41 -6.72
CA GLU A 73 -11.60 0.80 -7.55
C GLU A 73 -12.85 -0.06 -7.28
N THR A 74 -12.67 -1.39 -7.23
CA THR A 74 -13.80 -2.34 -7.16
C THR A 74 -14.15 -2.77 -5.74
N GLY A 75 -13.26 -2.56 -4.78
CA GLY A 75 -13.38 -3.07 -3.41
C GLY A 75 -13.24 -4.59 -3.31
N LYS A 76 -12.62 -5.24 -4.32
CA LYS A 76 -12.47 -6.69 -4.40
C LYS A 76 -11.12 -7.05 -5.03
N VAL A 77 -10.63 -8.24 -4.68
CA VAL A 77 -9.50 -8.89 -5.34
C VAL A 77 -9.96 -10.20 -5.92
N ASP A 78 -9.74 -10.39 -7.20
CA ASP A 78 -10.00 -11.65 -7.89
C ASP A 78 -8.70 -12.41 -8.07
N VAL A 79 -8.62 -13.60 -7.48
CA VAL A 79 -7.50 -14.51 -7.62
C VAL A 79 -7.91 -15.68 -8.49
N ALA A 80 -7.44 -15.66 -9.74
CA ALA A 80 -7.68 -16.74 -10.71
C ALA A 80 -6.51 -17.72 -10.72
N ARG A 81 -6.80 -19.00 -10.63
CA ARG A 81 -5.87 -20.12 -10.80
C ARG A 81 -6.52 -21.20 -11.67
N ALA A 82 -5.71 -22.10 -12.21
CA ALA A 82 -6.21 -23.15 -13.12
C ALA A 82 -7.42 -23.93 -12.57
N ASN A 83 -7.50 -24.14 -11.25
CA ASN A 83 -8.53 -24.92 -10.60
C ASN A 83 -9.37 -24.16 -9.57
N ALA A 84 -9.19 -22.83 -9.43
CA ALA A 84 -9.93 -22.02 -8.48
C ALA A 84 -10.02 -20.56 -8.89
N HIS A 85 -11.21 -20.00 -8.86
CA HIS A 85 -11.47 -18.58 -8.97
C HIS A 85 -12.09 -18.10 -7.66
N VAL A 86 -11.35 -17.29 -6.91
CA VAL A 86 -11.78 -16.82 -5.59
C VAL A 86 -11.73 -15.30 -5.56
N THR A 87 -12.84 -14.69 -5.13
CA THR A 87 -12.94 -13.25 -4.91
C THR A 87 -12.88 -12.94 -3.42
N PHE A 88 -11.93 -12.11 -3.01
CA PHE A 88 -11.83 -11.60 -1.64
C PHE A 88 -12.31 -10.15 -1.57
N PRO A 89 -13.05 -9.75 -0.53
CA PRO A 89 -13.40 -8.35 -0.32
C PRO A 89 -12.15 -7.54 0.06
N ALA A 90 -12.06 -6.31 -0.45
CA ALA A 90 -10.89 -5.43 -0.30
C ALA A 90 -11.27 -3.94 -0.23
N ARG A 91 -12.36 -3.60 0.47
CA ARG A 91 -12.70 -2.20 0.74
C ARG A 91 -11.79 -1.70 1.86
N VAL A 92 -10.85 -0.84 1.53
CA VAL A 92 -9.84 -0.32 2.47
C VAL A 92 -9.80 1.19 2.38
N GLN A 93 -9.40 1.82 3.48
CA GLN A 93 -8.85 3.17 3.46
C GLN A 93 -7.36 3.05 3.20
N LEU A 94 -6.91 3.54 2.04
CA LEU A 94 -5.49 3.62 1.74
C LEU A 94 -4.91 4.86 2.41
N VAL A 95 -3.83 4.67 3.16
CA VAL A 95 -2.98 5.74 3.67
C VAL A 95 -1.56 5.45 3.20
N ALA A 96 -0.92 6.41 2.60
CA ALA A 96 0.44 6.26 2.10
C ALA A 96 1.33 7.41 2.57
N ALA A 97 2.58 7.10 2.83
CA ALA A 97 3.60 8.08 3.16
C ALA A 97 4.78 7.97 2.19
N MET A 98 5.37 9.10 1.85
CA MET A 98 6.60 9.13 1.07
C MET A 98 7.42 10.37 1.41
N ASN A 99 8.72 10.26 1.28
CA ASN A 99 9.61 11.41 1.37
C ASN A 99 9.48 12.29 0.11
N PRO A 100 9.79 13.59 0.20
CA PRO A 100 9.73 14.49 -0.96
C PRO A 100 10.76 14.14 -2.05
N CYS A 101 11.88 13.51 -1.66
CA CYS A 101 12.89 12.97 -2.56
C CYS A 101 13.61 11.80 -1.90
N ARG A 102 14.38 11.03 -2.66
CA ARG A 102 15.09 9.84 -2.15
C ARG A 102 16.05 10.13 -0.99
N CYS A 103 16.65 11.33 -0.95
CA CYS A 103 17.57 11.74 0.13
C CYS A 103 16.84 12.41 1.31
N GLY A 104 15.55 12.74 1.20
CA GLY A 104 14.78 13.41 2.26
C GLY A 104 15.00 14.92 2.39
N HIS A 105 16.01 15.48 1.71
CA HIS A 105 16.46 16.87 1.93
C HIS A 105 15.92 17.88 0.90
N LEU A 106 14.85 17.57 0.19
CA LEU A 106 14.22 18.53 -0.70
C LEU A 106 13.57 19.62 0.13
N GLY A 107 14.02 20.88 -0.08
CA GLY A 107 13.52 22.04 0.65
C GLY A 107 14.26 22.36 1.94
N ASP A 108 15.28 21.60 2.34
CA ASP A 108 16.17 21.95 3.44
C ASP A 108 17.32 22.83 2.92
N PRO A 109 17.39 24.13 3.32
CA PRO A 109 18.46 25.01 2.84
C PRO A 109 19.85 24.60 3.32
N ALA A 110 19.96 23.91 4.46
CA ALA A 110 21.22 23.52 5.06
C ALA A 110 21.77 22.21 4.47
N LEU A 111 20.87 21.33 4.03
CA LEU A 111 21.20 20.00 3.48
C LEU A 111 20.68 19.84 2.05
N ALA A 112 20.64 20.95 1.28
CA ALA A 112 20.08 20.99 -0.06
C ALA A 112 20.54 19.81 -0.92
N CYS A 113 19.57 19.08 -1.46
CA CYS A 113 19.84 17.96 -2.35
C CYS A 113 20.63 18.43 -3.57
N SER A 114 21.87 18.02 -3.71
CA SER A 114 22.77 18.37 -4.83
C SER A 114 22.22 17.97 -6.21
N ARG A 115 21.20 17.13 -6.25
CA ARG A 115 20.52 16.63 -7.46
C ARG A 115 19.10 17.20 -7.63
N ALA A 116 18.68 18.17 -6.80
CA ALA A 116 17.39 18.84 -6.95
C ALA A 116 17.35 19.64 -8.27
N PRO A 117 16.18 19.73 -8.94
CA PRO A 117 14.89 19.09 -8.64
C PRO A 117 14.77 17.65 -9.17
N ARG A 118 15.75 17.18 -9.94
CA ARG A 118 15.72 15.89 -10.64
C ARG A 118 15.55 14.69 -9.69
N CYS A 119 16.18 14.74 -8.52
CA CYS A 119 16.07 13.68 -7.51
C CYS A 119 14.61 13.46 -7.06
N ALA A 120 13.86 14.54 -6.87
CA ALA A 120 12.45 14.45 -6.49
C ALA A 120 11.59 13.90 -7.65
N ALA A 121 11.80 14.42 -8.86
CA ALA A 121 11.07 13.97 -10.05
C ALA A 121 11.30 12.46 -10.30
N ASP A 122 12.54 12.00 -10.27
CA ASP A 122 12.90 10.59 -10.48
C ASP A 122 12.32 9.68 -9.38
N TYR A 123 12.25 10.18 -8.13
CA TYR A 123 11.72 9.43 -7.01
C TYR A 123 10.19 9.30 -7.07
N GLN A 124 9.50 10.40 -7.31
CA GLN A 124 8.04 10.43 -7.40
C GLN A 124 7.51 9.70 -8.65
N ALA A 125 8.26 9.72 -9.76
CA ALA A 125 7.88 9.02 -11.00
C ALA A 125 7.82 7.49 -10.86
N LYS A 126 8.33 6.92 -9.76
CA LYS A 126 8.17 5.50 -9.45
C LYS A 126 6.71 5.12 -9.14
N VAL A 127 5.94 6.06 -8.60
CA VAL A 127 4.50 5.88 -8.37
C VAL A 127 3.74 6.25 -9.64
N SER A 128 2.87 5.37 -10.11
CA SER A 128 2.11 5.63 -11.33
C SER A 128 1.04 6.70 -11.11
N GLY A 129 0.85 7.58 -12.11
CA GLY A 129 -0.22 8.59 -12.09
C GLY A 129 -1.59 7.97 -11.77
N PRO A 130 -2.00 6.89 -12.46
CA PRO A 130 -3.27 6.22 -12.19
C PRO A 130 -3.47 5.70 -10.75
N LEU A 131 -2.40 5.42 -10.00
CA LEU A 131 -2.51 5.10 -8.58
C LEU A 131 -2.68 6.37 -7.75
N LEU A 132 -1.91 7.42 -8.05
CA LEU A 132 -2.04 8.73 -7.38
C LEU A 132 -3.44 9.32 -7.55
N ASP A 133 -4.04 9.19 -8.74
CA ASP A 133 -5.40 9.65 -9.03
C ASP A 133 -6.50 9.00 -8.16
N ARG A 134 -6.16 7.92 -7.45
CA ARG A 134 -7.07 7.24 -6.51
C ARG A 134 -6.87 7.63 -5.06
N ILE A 135 -5.93 8.53 -4.81
CA ILE A 135 -5.69 9.12 -3.49
C ILE A 135 -6.33 10.48 -3.49
N ASP A 136 -7.48 10.61 -2.82
CA ASP A 136 -8.32 11.81 -2.85
C ASP A 136 -7.70 13.00 -2.11
N LEU A 137 -6.81 12.76 -1.14
CA LEU A 137 -6.21 13.79 -0.31
C LEU A 137 -4.69 13.67 -0.31
N HIS A 138 -4.03 14.74 -0.75
CA HIS A 138 -2.59 14.90 -0.68
C HIS A 138 -2.26 15.95 0.36
N VAL A 139 -1.38 15.63 1.31
CA VAL A 139 -0.95 16.53 2.37
C VAL A 139 0.57 16.61 2.34
N ASP A 140 1.08 17.83 2.18
CA ASP A 140 2.50 18.11 2.32
C ASP A 140 2.84 18.34 3.78
N GLU A 141 3.65 17.45 4.36
CA GLU A 141 4.21 17.66 5.69
C GLU A 141 5.48 18.50 5.56
N ILE A 142 5.39 19.75 6.02
CA ILE A 142 6.55 20.63 6.15
C ILE A 142 7.29 20.17 7.41
N GLY A 143 8.40 19.43 7.21
CA GLY A 143 9.25 18.94 8.30
C GLY A 143 9.58 20.08 9.27
N ARG A 144 9.34 19.87 10.57
CA ARG A 144 9.84 20.78 11.60
C ARG A 144 11.36 20.74 11.52
N ALA A 145 11.96 21.90 11.23
CA ALA A 145 13.36 22.10 11.53
C ALA A 145 13.55 21.75 13.01
N HIS A 146 14.40 20.77 13.29
CA HIS A 146 14.79 20.49 14.67
C HIS A 146 15.45 21.76 15.20
N VAL A 147 14.77 22.41 16.15
CA VAL A 147 15.33 23.46 16.99
C VAL A 147 16.24 22.80 18.00
#